data_e92e6e3c089e08f003aaf6b1f13e9f45
#
_entry.id   e92e6e3c089e08f003aaf6b1f13e9f45
#
_cell.length_a   1.000
_cell.length_b   1.000
_cell.length_c   1.000
_cell.angle_alpha   90.00
_cell.angle_beta   90.00
_cell.angle_gamma   90.00
#
_symmetry.space_group_name_H-M   'P 1'
#
loop_
_entity.id
_entity.type
_entity.pdbx_description
1 polymer ?
#
loop_
_entity_poly.entity_id
_entity_poly.type
_entity_poly.pdbx_seq_one_letter_code
_entity_poly.pdbx_strand_id
1 'polypeptide(L)'
;MQASRWFCLWPSRYTTHTVAASSYLDGKGDIVKEVSEACKRHGLDFGIYLSPWDRNNYLYGQGKSYDDYFVNQLTELLTQYGPIFAVWFDGACGEGSNGKKQYYDWERYYEVVRRLQPNACIHVCGPDVRWCGNEAGSTRESEWSVVPLRTRDTEKIQENSQKQMIRS
;
A
#
# COMPACT_ATOMS: atom_id res chain seq x y z
N MET A 1 13.27 2.32 -5.19
CA MET A 1 12.78 1.18 -6.02
C MET A 1 11.62 1.70 -6.85
N GLN A 2 11.76 1.82 -8.16
CA GLN A 2 10.66 2.30 -9.01
C GLN A 2 9.59 1.22 -9.09
N ALA A 3 8.51 1.42 -8.39
CA ALA A 3 7.34 0.58 -8.42
C ALA A 3 6.56 0.81 -9.72
N SER A 4 7.05 0.29 -10.82
CA SER A 4 6.47 0.59 -12.13
C SER A 4 5.53 -0.48 -12.69
N ARG A 5 5.43 -1.63 -12.06
CA ARG A 5 4.56 -2.73 -12.49
C ARG A 5 4.22 -3.61 -11.30
N TRP A 6 3.04 -3.45 -10.73
CA TRP A 6 2.59 -4.25 -9.60
C TRP A 6 2.25 -5.67 -10.04
N PHE A 7 2.96 -6.60 -9.45
CA PHE A 7 2.68 -8.01 -9.53
C PHE A 7 2.22 -8.48 -8.15
N CYS A 8 1.00 -9.01 -8.05
CA CYS A 8 0.47 -9.46 -6.80
C CYS A 8 1.15 -10.76 -6.36
N LEU A 9 1.80 -10.73 -5.20
CA LEU A 9 2.45 -11.89 -4.59
C LEU A 9 1.45 -12.88 -3.96
N TRP A 10 0.16 -12.63 -4.12
CA TRP A 10 -0.95 -13.48 -3.70
C TRP A 10 -1.89 -13.71 -4.88
N PRO A 11 -2.72 -14.77 -4.86
CA PRO A 11 -3.67 -15.09 -5.93
C PRO A 11 -4.89 -14.17 -5.88
N SER A 12 -4.70 -12.87 -6.18
CA SER A 12 -5.77 -11.88 -6.20
C SER A 12 -6.83 -12.25 -7.24
N ARG A 13 -8.10 -12.03 -6.87
CA ARG A 13 -9.26 -12.22 -7.76
C ARG A 13 -9.52 -11.03 -8.68
N TYR A 14 -8.84 -9.90 -8.41
CA TYR A 14 -9.13 -8.62 -9.07
C TYR A 14 -8.14 -8.28 -10.19
N THR A 15 -7.10 -9.09 -10.36
CA THR A 15 -6.14 -8.93 -11.45
C THR A 15 -5.62 -10.29 -11.91
N THR A 16 -5.27 -10.38 -13.18
CA THR A 16 -4.53 -11.53 -13.72
C THR A 16 -3.02 -11.39 -13.55
N HIS A 17 -2.52 -10.23 -13.12
CA HIS A 17 -1.11 -9.96 -12.88
C HIS A 17 -0.71 -10.38 -11.47
N THR A 18 -0.69 -11.67 -11.23
CA THR A 18 -0.54 -12.28 -9.90
C THR A 18 0.32 -13.54 -9.96
N VAL A 19 0.84 -13.94 -8.81
CA VAL A 19 1.63 -15.17 -8.64
C VAL A 19 0.91 -16.41 -9.19
N ALA A 20 -0.43 -16.46 -9.16
CA ALA A 20 -1.21 -17.54 -9.74
C ALA A 20 -1.10 -17.64 -11.28
N ALA A 21 -0.68 -16.57 -11.96
CA ALA A 21 -0.43 -16.57 -13.41
C ALA A 21 1.05 -16.85 -13.73
N SER A 22 1.88 -17.14 -12.75
CA SER A 22 3.30 -17.46 -12.91
C SER A 22 3.55 -18.96 -12.85
N SER A 23 4.76 -19.38 -13.19
CA SER A 23 5.20 -20.77 -13.02
C SER A 23 5.54 -21.13 -11.57
N TYR A 24 5.48 -20.19 -10.64
CA TYR A 24 5.78 -20.46 -9.23
C TYR A 24 4.75 -21.45 -8.66
N LEU A 25 5.24 -22.59 -8.17
CA LEU A 25 4.44 -23.71 -7.70
C LEU A 25 3.30 -24.11 -8.66
N ASP A 26 3.56 -24.09 -9.97
CA ASP A 26 2.58 -24.39 -11.03
C ASP A 26 1.30 -23.55 -10.93
N GLY A 27 1.45 -22.25 -10.59
CA GLY A 27 0.33 -21.32 -10.39
C GLY A 27 -0.44 -21.48 -9.08
N LYS A 28 0.07 -22.28 -8.13
CA LYS A 28 -0.56 -22.50 -6.82
C LYS A 28 0.14 -21.75 -5.69
N GLY A 29 1.13 -20.93 -6.02
CA GLY A 29 1.90 -20.17 -5.02
C GLY A 29 1.11 -19.03 -4.42
N ASP A 30 1.38 -18.75 -3.14
CA ASP A 30 0.89 -17.60 -2.40
C ASP A 30 2.01 -17.15 -1.43
N ILE A 31 2.87 -16.26 -1.93
CA ILE A 31 4.05 -15.81 -1.18
C ILE A 31 3.63 -15.04 0.08
N VAL A 32 2.54 -14.29 0.02
CA VAL A 32 2.02 -13.55 1.18
C VAL A 32 1.61 -14.52 2.29
N LYS A 33 0.94 -15.60 1.93
CA LYS A 33 0.57 -16.66 2.87
C LYS A 33 1.81 -17.34 3.47
N GLU A 34 2.77 -17.71 2.64
CA GLU A 34 4.00 -18.35 3.09
C GLU A 34 4.76 -17.50 4.11
N VAL A 35 4.85 -16.17 3.85
CA VAL A 35 5.50 -15.22 4.76
C VAL A 35 4.68 -15.05 6.04
N SER A 36 3.36 -14.89 5.96
CA SER A 36 2.51 -14.72 7.14
C SER A 36 2.59 -15.95 8.08
N GLU A 37 2.56 -17.15 7.49
CA GLU A 37 2.72 -18.40 8.26
C GLU A 37 4.13 -18.55 8.85
N ALA A 38 5.17 -18.11 8.14
CA ALA A 38 6.53 -18.08 8.68
C ALA A 38 6.65 -17.12 9.86
N CYS A 39 6.13 -15.90 9.74
CA CYS A 39 6.08 -14.94 10.84
C CYS A 39 5.40 -15.54 12.08
N LYS A 40 4.25 -16.18 11.89
CA LYS A 40 3.51 -16.84 12.97
C LYS A 40 4.33 -17.94 13.63
N ARG A 41 5.03 -18.79 12.86
CA ARG A 41 5.88 -19.87 13.42
C ARG A 41 7.06 -19.35 14.25
N HIS A 42 7.58 -18.18 13.88
CA HIS A 42 8.75 -17.58 14.53
C HIS A 42 8.42 -16.50 15.55
N GLY A 43 7.14 -16.27 15.84
CA GLY A 43 6.72 -15.24 16.81
C GLY A 43 7.02 -13.81 16.33
N LEU A 44 7.02 -13.58 15.04
CA LEU A 44 7.21 -12.25 14.42
C LEU A 44 5.88 -11.63 14.04
N ASP A 45 5.79 -10.33 14.18
CA ASP A 45 4.65 -9.57 13.68
C ASP A 45 4.68 -9.51 12.16
N PHE A 46 3.50 -9.66 11.54
CA PHE A 46 3.34 -9.64 10.10
C PHE A 46 2.73 -8.32 9.64
N GLY A 47 3.36 -7.69 8.67
CA GLY A 47 2.86 -6.48 8.00
C GLY A 47 2.74 -6.67 6.50
N ILE A 48 1.91 -5.85 5.88
CA ILE A 48 1.69 -5.84 4.43
C ILE A 48 2.08 -4.51 3.80
N TYR A 49 2.48 -4.58 2.55
CA TYR A 49 2.74 -3.43 1.70
C TYR A 49 1.83 -3.50 0.47
N LEU A 50 1.03 -2.46 0.28
CA LEU A 50 0.20 -2.31 -0.92
C LEU A 50 0.29 -0.86 -1.40
N SER A 51 1.02 -0.63 -2.48
CA SER A 51 1.09 0.71 -3.06
C SER A 51 -0.15 1.05 -3.86
N PRO A 52 -0.65 2.27 -3.75
CA PRO A 52 -1.76 2.72 -4.57
C PRO A 52 -1.34 3.14 -6.00
N TRP A 53 -0.05 3.17 -6.32
CA TRP A 53 0.40 3.54 -7.66
C TRP A 53 0.59 2.33 -8.58
N ASP A 54 -0.50 1.73 -9.03
CA ASP A 54 -0.47 0.61 -9.98
C ASP A 54 -0.50 1.10 -11.44
N ARG A 55 0.67 1.30 -12.01
CA ARG A 55 0.81 1.74 -13.41
C ARG A 55 0.36 0.70 -14.44
N ASN A 56 0.18 -0.55 -14.04
CA ASN A 56 -0.23 -1.63 -14.94
C ASN A 56 -1.75 -1.75 -15.05
N ASN A 57 -2.49 -1.21 -14.09
CA ASN A 57 -3.94 -1.30 -14.08
C ASN A 57 -4.57 -0.25 -15.00
N TYR A 58 -5.43 -0.71 -15.90
CA TYR A 58 -6.13 0.17 -16.84
C TYR A 58 -7.12 1.14 -16.17
N LEU A 59 -7.58 0.83 -14.94
CA LEU A 59 -8.45 1.69 -14.15
C LEU A 59 -7.70 2.85 -13.49
N TYR A 60 -6.36 2.82 -13.45
CA TYR A 60 -5.58 3.87 -12.82
C TYR A 60 -5.88 5.24 -13.45
N GLY A 61 -6.16 6.23 -12.61
CA GLY A 61 -6.58 7.55 -13.05
C GLY A 61 -8.07 7.65 -13.43
N GLN A 62 -8.89 6.65 -13.09
CA GLN A 62 -10.33 6.65 -13.30
C GLN A 62 -11.14 6.91 -12.01
N GLY A 63 -10.53 7.54 -11.01
CA GLY A 63 -11.19 7.91 -9.76
C GLY A 63 -11.78 6.69 -9.04
N LYS A 64 -13.06 6.75 -8.72
CA LYS A 64 -13.76 5.74 -7.91
C LYS A 64 -13.58 4.29 -8.41
N SER A 65 -13.52 4.08 -9.71
CA SER A 65 -13.36 2.72 -10.26
C SER A 65 -12.01 2.10 -9.86
N TYR A 66 -10.96 2.92 -9.81
CA TYR A 66 -9.66 2.48 -9.31
C TYR A 66 -9.66 2.30 -7.78
N ASP A 67 -10.31 3.21 -7.05
CA ASP A 67 -10.41 3.09 -5.59
C ASP A 67 -11.17 1.82 -5.19
N ASP A 68 -12.23 1.45 -5.93
CA ASP A 68 -12.95 0.19 -5.72
C ASP A 68 -12.04 -1.03 -5.95
N TYR A 69 -11.25 -1.02 -7.03
CA TYR A 69 -10.25 -2.06 -7.30
C TYR A 69 -9.22 -2.17 -6.17
N PHE A 70 -8.64 -1.04 -5.76
CA PHE A 70 -7.64 -1.00 -4.69
C PHE A 70 -8.19 -1.50 -3.36
N VAL A 71 -9.39 -1.05 -2.96
CA VAL A 71 -10.07 -1.49 -1.74
C VAL A 71 -10.36 -2.98 -1.77
N ASN A 72 -10.72 -3.54 -2.92
CA ASN A 72 -10.94 -4.96 -3.05
C ASN A 72 -9.66 -5.78 -2.81
N GLN A 73 -8.53 -5.39 -3.39
CA GLN A 73 -7.24 -6.02 -3.13
C GLN A 73 -6.79 -5.85 -1.68
N LEU A 74 -6.96 -4.66 -1.12
CA LEU A 74 -6.67 -4.38 0.29
C LEU A 74 -7.50 -5.28 1.20
N THR A 75 -8.78 -5.47 0.89
CA THR A 75 -9.68 -6.37 1.65
C THR A 75 -9.18 -7.82 1.61
N GLU A 76 -8.73 -8.32 0.46
CA GLU A 76 -8.12 -9.66 0.38
C GLU A 76 -6.95 -9.79 1.36
N LEU A 77 -6.02 -8.85 1.33
CA LEU A 77 -4.84 -8.86 2.19
C LEU A 77 -5.18 -8.77 3.68
N LEU A 78 -6.18 -7.96 4.04
CA LEU A 78 -6.57 -7.76 5.43
C LEU A 78 -7.43 -8.91 6.02
N THR A 79 -7.97 -9.80 5.18
CA THR A 79 -8.90 -10.85 5.63
C THR A 79 -8.35 -12.28 5.51
N GLN A 80 -7.33 -12.49 4.67
CA GLN A 80 -6.89 -13.86 4.32
C GLN A 80 -5.64 -14.34 5.05
N TYR A 81 -4.88 -13.44 5.68
CA TYR A 81 -3.53 -13.73 6.18
C TYR A 81 -3.35 -13.60 7.69
N GLY A 82 -4.47 -13.57 8.43
CA GLY A 82 -4.48 -13.47 9.88
C GLY A 82 -4.28 -12.05 10.41
N PRO A 83 -3.79 -11.90 11.65
CA PRO A 83 -3.55 -10.57 12.23
C PRO A 83 -2.47 -9.80 11.48
N ILE A 84 -2.75 -8.53 11.17
CA ILE A 84 -1.83 -7.61 10.51
C ILE A 84 -1.35 -6.58 11.53
N PHE A 85 -0.04 -6.51 11.73
CA PHE A 85 0.59 -5.52 12.61
C PHE A 85 0.72 -4.15 11.95
N ALA A 86 1.10 -4.13 10.68
CA ALA A 86 1.35 -2.90 9.94
C ALA A 86 0.85 -2.96 8.51
N VAL A 87 0.30 -1.85 8.03
CA VAL A 87 -0.08 -1.63 6.63
C VAL A 87 0.74 -0.48 6.08
N TRP A 88 1.51 -0.74 5.04
CA TRP A 88 2.32 0.27 4.36
C TRP A 88 1.73 0.59 3.00
N PHE A 89 1.34 1.84 2.81
CA PHE A 89 0.69 2.29 1.58
C PHE A 89 1.63 3.02 0.67
N ASP A 90 2.84 3.13 0.70
CA ASP A 90 3.65 3.93 -0.22
C ASP A 90 2.92 5.17 -0.80
N GLY A 91 3.33 6.33 -0.47
CA GLY A 91 2.61 7.57 -0.88
C GLY A 91 2.82 7.98 -2.35
N ALA A 92 3.40 7.11 -3.19
CA ALA A 92 3.67 7.44 -4.58
C ALA A 92 2.40 7.64 -5.41
N CYS A 93 2.36 8.70 -6.22
CA CYS A 93 1.22 9.03 -7.06
C CYS A 93 1.63 9.70 -8.39
N GLY A 94 2.45 9.00 -9.17
CA GLY A 94 2.81 9.43 -10.51
C GLY A 94 1.72 9.15 -11.54
N GLU A 95 2.05 9.34 -12.81
CA GLU A 95 1.15 9.01 -13.91
C GLU A 95 1.09 7.50 -14.14
N GLY A 96 -0.09 7.01 -14.55
CA GLY A 96 -0.27 5.67 -15.06
C GLY A 96 0.27 5.50 -16.48
N SER A 97 0.16 4.31 -17.03
CA SER A 97 0.53 4.04 -18.44
C SER A 97 -0.34 4.81 -19.44
N ASN A 98 -1.49 5.29 -19.02
CA ASN A 98 -2.44 6.08 -19.78
C ASN A 98 -2.21 7.61 -19.66
N GLY A 99 -1.12 8.03 -18.98
CA GLY A 99 -0.78 9.44 -18.74
C GLY A 99 -1.68 10.15 -17.71
N LYS A 100 -2.56 9.42 -17.01
CA LYS A 100 -3.44 9.98 -15.99
C LYS A 100 -2.87 9.79 -14.59
N LYS A 101 -3.16 10.73 -13.71
CA LYS A 101 -2.92 10.61 -12.27
C LYS A 101 -4.19 10.14 -11.57
N GLN A 102 -4.02 9.34 -10.52
CA GLN A 102 -5.10 8.94 -9.62
C GLN A 102 -5.05 9.82 -8.37
N TYR A 103 -6.21 10.32 -7.96
CA TYR A 103 -6.42 10.93 -6.65
C TYR A 103 -7.00 9.85 -5.75
N TYR A 104 -6.23 9.46 -4.73
CA TYR A 104 -6.56 8.33 -3.87
C TYR A 104 -7.58 8.70 -2.81
N ASP A 105 -8.54 7.83 -2.58
CA ASP A 105 -9.52 7.95 -1.50
C ASP A 105 -8.92 7.43 -0.17
N TRP A 106 -7.96 8.20 0.38
CA TRP A 106 -7.24 7.82 1.59
C TRP A 106 -8.15 7.57 2.78
N GLU A 107 -9.20 8.36 2.94
CA GLU A 107 -10.15 8.20 4.04
C GLU A 107 -10.78 6.81 3.99
N ARG A 108 -11.28 6.42 2.84
CA ARG A 108 -11.87 5.09 2.62
C ARG A 108 -10.85 3.96 2.81
N TYR A 109 -9.60 4.14 2.37
CA TYR A 109 -8.55 3.14 2.56
C TYR A 109 -8.26 2.93 4.04
N TYR A 110 -8.14 4.00 4.82
CA TYR A 110 -7.92 3.93 6.26
C TYR A 110 -9.11 3.32 7.00
N GLU A 111 -10.34 3.68 6.63
CA GLU A 111 -11.55 3.09 7.20
C GLU A 111 -11.60 1.58 7.01
N VAL A 112 -11.22 1.08 5.83
CA VAL A 112 -11.17 -0.36 5.55
C VAL A 112 -10.16 -1.04 6.46
N VAL A 113 -8.96 -0.48 6.63
CA VAL A 113 -7.96 -1.04 7.55
C VAL A 113 -8.49 -1.05 8.98
N ARG A 114 -9.02 0.07 9.47
CA ARG A 114 -9.55 0.18 10.84
C ARG A 114 -10.68 -0.81 11.12
N ARG A 115 -11.55 -1.03 10.15
CA ARG A 115 -12.66 -1.97 10.29
C ARG A 115 -12.20 -3.42 10.33
N LEU A 116 -11.24 -3.81 9.48
CA LEU A 116 -10.84 -5.20 9.31
C LEU A 116 -9.66 -5.59 10.21
N GLN A 117 -8.77 -4.64 10.52
CA GLN A 117 -7.58 -4.82 11.35
C GLN A 117 -7.42 -3.60 12.28
N PRO A 118 -8.25 -3.46 13.33
CA PRO A 118 -8.32 -2.25 14.15
C PRO A 118 -7.01 -1.91 14.86
N ASN A 119 -6.16 -2.91 15.11
CA ASN A 119 -4.88 -2.75 15.80
C ASN A 119 -3.70 -2.54 14.84
N ALA A 120 -3.92 -2.59 13.53
CA ALA A 120 -2.83 -2.39 12.57
C ALA A 120 -2.36 -0.93 12.56
N CYS A 121 -1.05 -0.74 12.57
CA CYS A 121 -0.42 0.57 12.39
C CYS A 121 -0.37 0.93 10.89
N ILE A 122 -0.93 2.09 10.52
CA ILE A 122 -0.96 2.56 9.14
C ILE A 122 0.23 3.48 8.90
N HIS A 123 1.07 3.08 7.95
CA HIS A 123 2.30 3.75 7.60
C HIS A 123 2.21 4.51 6.30
N VAL A 124 3.06 5.35 6.12
CA VAL A 124 3.77 6.23 5.22
C VAL A 124 3.20 7.62 5.27
N CYS A 125 1.97 7.81 4.90
CA CYS A 125 1.31 9.12 4.97
C CYS A 125 0.09 9.05 5.87
N GLY A 126 -0.08 7.87 6.43
CA GLY A 126 -1.27 7.50 7.14
C GLY A 126 -1.39 8.08 8.52
N PRO A 127 -2.53 7.81 9.17
CA PRO A 127 -2.90 8.53 10.38
C PRO A 127 -2.03 8.20 11.60
N ASP A 128 -1.27 7.09 11.56
CA ASP A 128 -0.52 6.64 12.74
C ASP A 128 0.94 7.06 12.68
N VAL A 129 1.63 6.68 11.62
CA VAL A 129 3.06 6.93 11.45
C VAL A 129 3.34 7.39 10.03
N ARG A 130 4.11 8.44 9.87
CA ARG A 130 4.66 8.83 8.58
C ARG A 130 6.09 8.32 8.40
N TRP A 131 6.47 8.06 7.17
CA TRP A 131 7.87 7.86 6.82
C TRP A 131 8.62 9.20 6.89
N CYS A 132 9.66 9.27 7.70
CA CYS A 132 10.47 10.46 7.89
C CYS A 132 11.84 10.38 7.19
N GLY A 133 12.09 9.32 6.44
CA GLY A 133 13.30 9.16 5.63
C GLY A 133 13.21 9.81 4.25
N ASN A 134 14.21 9.57 3.46
CA ASN A 134 14.27 9.91 2.03
C ASN A 134 15.09 8.84 1.27
N GLU A 135 15.04 8.86 -0.05
CA GLU A 135 15.77 7.90 -0.89
C GLU A 135 17.32 8.08 -0.83
N ALA A 136 17.81 9.19 -0.29
CA ALA A 136 19.23 9.43 -0.07
C ALA A 136 19.76 8.76 1.23
N GLY A 137 18.89 8.15 2.03
CA GLY A 137 19.27 7.42 3.25
C GLY A 137 19.56 8.31 4.46
N SER A 138 19.11 9.57 4.45
CA SER A 138 19.25 10.52 5.54
C SER A 138 17.88 11.05 6.00
N THR A 139 17.85 11.67 7.18
CA THR A 139 16.68 12.40 7.69
C THR A 139 17.05 13.87 7.92
N ARG A 140 16.04 14.72 8.08
CA ARG A 140 16.24 16.09 8.52
C ARG A 140 16.54 16.13 10.01
N GLU A 141 17.23 17.16 10.51
CA GLU A 141 17.60 17.29 11.94
C GLU A 141 16.40 17.22 12.89
N SER A 142 15.25 17.76 12.48
CA SER A 142 14.04 17.81 13.31
C SER A 142 12.93 16.95 12.70
N GLU A 143 13.22 15.70 12.39
CA GLU A 143 12.24 14.80 11.77
C GLU A 143 11.51 13.96 12.81
N TRP A 144 10.18 13.97 12.72
CA TRP A 144 9.30 13.18 13.57
C TRP A 144 8.46 12.21 12.74
N SER A 145 8.32 10.98 13.18
CA SER A 145 7.50 9.97 12.52
C SER A 145 6.00 10.16 12.72
N VAL A 146 5.60 11.07 13.62
CA VAL A 146 4.19 11.38 13.94
C VAL A 146 3.75 12.64 13.23
N VAL A 147 2.53 12.64 12.70
CA VAL A 147 1.92 13.82 12.08
C VAL A 147 0.72 14.26 12.92
N PRO A 148 0.56 15.58 13.21
CA PRO A 148 -0.65 16.05 13.85
C PRO A 148 -1.89 15.74 13.01
N LEU A 149 -2.91 15.16 13.63
CA LEU A 149 -4.18 14.77 12.98
C LEU A 149 -5.03 15.96 12.45
N ARG A 150 -4.45 17.16 12.32
CA ARG A 150 -5.17 18.39 11.99
C ARG A 150 -5.61 18.52 10.53
N THR A 151 -5.14 17.67 9.64
CA THR A 151 -5.52 17.72 8.23
C THR A 151 -5.97 16.34 7.76
N ARG A 152 -7.27 16.12 7.74
CA ARG A 152 -7.93 15.05 6.97
C ARG A 152 -8.04 15.40 5.48
N ASP A 153 -7.24 16.34 5.02
CA ASP A 153 -7.22 16.81 3.64
C ASP A 153 -6.37 15.83 2.82
N THR A 154 -7.04 14.95 2.11
CA THR A 154 -6.44 13.91 1.30
C THR A 154 -5.54 14.45 0.20
N GLU A 155 -5.85 15.62 -0.36
CA GLU A 155 -5.01 16.28 -1.36
C GLU A 155 -3.68 16.74 -0.74
N LYS A 156 -3.71 17.32 0.45
CA LYS A 156 -2.49 17.76 1.14
C LYS A 156 -1.62 16.59 1.61
N ILE A 157 -2.23 15.47 1.99
CA ILE A 157 -1.49 14.25 2.31
C ILE A 157 -0.75 13.76 1.06
N GLN A 158 -1.43 13.71 -0.06
CA GLN A 158 -0.90 13.28 -1.34
C GLN A 158 0.20 14.25 -1.85
N GLU A 159 -0.01 15.56 -1.78
CA GLU A 159 0.99 16.58 -2.13
C GLU A 159 2.24 16.52 -1.24
N ASN A 160 2.07 16.31 0.06
CA ASN A 160 3.20 16.21 0.98
C ASN A 160 4.03 14.96 0.73
N SER A 161 3.38 13.85 0.38
CA SER A 161 4.04 12.61 -0.02
C SER A 161 4.85 12.80 -1.30
N GLN A 162 4.27 13.47 -2.31
CA GLN A 162 4.98 13.81 -3.55
C GLN A 162 6.17 14.74 -3.32
N LYS A 163 6.01 15.77 -2.50
CA LYS A 163 7.09 16.72 -2.18
C LYS A 163 8.24 16.05 -1.42
N GLN A 164 7.96 15.04 -0.60
CA GLN A 164 9.00 14.24 0.04
C GLN A 164 9.77 13.37 -0.95
N MET A 165 9.10 12.78 -1.94
CA MET A 165 9.73 11.95 -2.96
C MET A 165 10.53 12.74 -4.00
N ILE A 166 10.13 13.99 -4.30
CA ILE A 166 10.81 14.85 -5.30
C ILE A 166 12.04 15.56 -4.70
N ARG A 167 12.12 15.72 -3.39
CA ARG A 167 13.24 16.37 -2.70
C ARG A 167 14.32 15.39 -2.22
N SER A 168 14.16 14.13 -2.50
CA SER A 168 15.16 13.08 -2.39
C SER A 168 15.81 12.83 -3.76
#